data_1627482186f96c6409ad8f9064c5b655
#
_entry.id   1627482186f96c6409ad8f9064c5b655
#
_cell.length_a   1.000
_cell.length_b   1.000
_cell.length_c   1.000
_cell.angle_alpha   90.00
_cell.angle_beta   90.00
_cell.angle_gamma   90.00
#
_symmetry.space_group_name_H-M   'P 1'
#
loop_
_entity.id
_entity.type
_entity.pdbx_description
1 polymer ?
#
loop_
_entity_poly.entity_id
_entity_poly.type
_entity_poly.pdbx_seq_one_letter_code
_entity_poly.pdbx_strand_id
1 'polypeptide(L)'
;MKKTFLVALLATTLFACSTPAETKVEATTGTTSVTTEGPDVELMKKAGESWASANWDAYLSCYADTAISIHNAWAVTTDTTVARKVSSYIDMFKKSREGMDGNVTINNGIYEVVTMADGSKYGHAWVDCSWKTKKGETCKTVIFNSYSIKDGKLTTEWPIYDTKEFDKLLK
;
A
#
# COMPACT_ATOMS: atom_id res chain seq x y z
N MET A 1 -28.15 -52.47 70.07
CA MET A 1 -26.89 -52.14 69.42
C MET A 1 -27.10 -52.20 67.93
N LYS A 2 -27.42 -51.09 67.24
CA LYS A 2 -27.56 -50.99 65.80
C LYS A 2 -26.79 -49.74 65.37
N LYS A 3 -25.68 -49.94 64.62
CA LYS A 3 -24.82 -48.89 64.07
C LYS A 3 -25.44 -48.40 62.77
N THR A 4 -25.83 -47.17 62.72
CA THR A 4 -26.34 -46.50 61.51
C THR A 4 -25.14 -45.87 60.80
N PHE A 5 -24.85 -46.33 59.60
CA PHE A 5 -23.83 -45.71 58.70
C PHE A 5 -24.48 -44.57 57.92
N LEU A 6 -23.99 -43.39 58.11
CA LEU A 6 -24.40 -42.19 57.40
C LEU A 6 -23.46 -42.06 56.16
N VAL A 7 -24.00 -42.31 54.96
CA VAL A 7 -23.31 -42.11 53.69
C VAL A 7 -23.51 -40.67 53.28
N ALA A 8 -22.45 -39.88 53.34
CA ALA A 8 -22.43 -38.52 52.81
C ALA A 8 -22.25 -38.60 51.28
N LEU A 9 -23.26 -38.21 50.54
CA LEU A 9 -23.24 -38.12 49.09
C LEU A 9 -22.58 -36.76 48.70
N LEU A 10 -21.32 -36.84 48.24
CA LEU A 10 -20.56 -35.66 47.75
C LEU A 10 -21.02 -35.35 46.31
N ALA A 11 -21.82 -34.33 46.15
CA ALA A 11 -22.24 -33.86 44.86
C ALA A 11 -21.06 -33.02 44.23
N THR A 12 -20.33 -33.63 43.33
CA THR A 12 -19.36 -32.93 42.48
C THR A 12 -20.08 -32.19 41.37
N THR A 13 -20.23 -30.89 41.50
CA THR A 13 -20.70 -30.03 40.42
C THR A 13 -19.57 -29.90 39.39
N LEU A 14 -19.73 -30.60 38.26
CA LEU A 14 -18.89 -30.41 37.08
C LEU A 14 -19.21 -29.01 36.48
N PHE A 15 -18.34 -28.08 36.68
CA PHE A 15 -18.33 -26.87 35.88
C PHE A 15 -17.99 -27.26 34.46
N ALA A 16 -18.98 -27.36 33.61
CA ALA A 16 -18.81 -27.42 32.17
C ALA A 16 -18.30 -26.07 31.70
N CYS A 17 -16.99 -25.98 31.53
CA CYS A 17 -16.38 -24.89 30.79
C CYS A 17 -16.92 -24.96 29.35
N SER A 18 -17.91 -24.13 29.02
CA SER A 18 -18.36 -23.95 27.63
C SER A 18 -17.19 -23.32 26.89
N THR A 19 -16.47 -24.12 26.11
CA THR A 19 -15.53 -23.65 25.09
C THR A 19 -16.29 -22.66 24.20
N PRO A 20 -15.79 -21.44 24.00
CA PRO A 20 -16.41 -20.55 23.01
C PRO A 20 -16.47 -21.29 21.69
N ALA A 21 -17.64 -21.26 21.05
CA ALA A 21 -17.79 -21.82 19.72
C ALA A 21 -16.71 -21.20 18.83
N GLU A 22 -15.76 -22.02 18.37
CA GLU A 22 -14.86 -21.61 17.32
C GLU A 22 -15.73 -21.20 16.14
N THR A 23 -15.79 -19.89 15.88
CA THR A 23 -16.30 -19.39 14.62
C THR A 23 -15.37 -19.97 13.57
N LYS A 24 -15.78 -21.06 12.90
CA LYS A 24 -15.11 -21.51 11.68
C LYS A 24 -15.16 -20.34 10.73
N VAL A 25 -14.08 -19.57 10.67
CA VAL A 25 -13.79 -18.76 9.52
C VAL A 25 -13.62 -19.76 8.38
N GLU A 26 -14.61 -19.89 7.51
CA GLU A 26 -14.43 -20.61 6.26
C GLU A 26 -13.26 -19.94 5.56
N ALA A 27 -12.12 -20.62 5.56
CA ALA A 27 -10.98 -20.20 4.77
C ALA A 27 -11.46 -20.21 3.32
N THR A 28 -11.61 -19.03 2.74
CA THR A 28 -11.82 -18.87 1.31
C THR A 28 -10.70 -19.66 0.64
N THR A 29 -11.04 -20.69 -0.11
CA THR A 29 -10.11 -21.61 -0.78
C THR A 29 -9.41 -20.98 -1.99
N GLY A 30 -9.32 -19.66 -2.04
CA GLY A 30 -8.60 -18.92 -3.06
C GLY A 30 -7.09 -19.03 -2.85
N THR A 31 -6.34 -19.18 -3.92
CA THR A 31 -4.87 -19.16 -3.90
C THR A 31 -4.39 -17.73 -4.08
N THR A 32 -3.48 -17.26 -3.22
CA THR A 32 -2.74 -16.02 -3.47
C THR A 32 -1.84 -16.23 -4.68
N SER A 33 -1.87 -15.29 -5.63
CA SER A 33 -1.03 -15.32 -6.83
C SER A 33 -0.26 -14.01 -6.99
N VAL A 34 0.90 -14.10 -7.64
CA VAL A 34 1.73 -12.95 -8.01
C VAL A 34 1.91 -12.95 -9.52
N THR A 35 1.74 -11.78 -10.14
CA THR A 35 2.04 -11.57 -11.56
C THR A 35 2.91 -10.34 -11.75
N THR A 36 3.81 -10.40 -12.75
CA THR A 36 4.70 -9.29 -13.13
C THR A 36 4.31 -8.68 -14.47
N GLU A 37 3.17 -9.06 -15.01
CA GLU A 37 2.62 -8.60 -16.29
C GLU A 37 1.09 -8.53 -16.24
N GLY A 38 0.51 -7.90 -17.23
CA GLY A 38 -0.94 -7.74 -17.34
C GLY A 38 -1.43 -6.32 -17.06
N PRO A 39 -2.74 -6.07 -17.18
CA PRO A 39 -3.31 -4.72 -17.20
C PRO A 39 -3.06 -3.92 -15.92
N ASP A 40 -3.05 -4.56 -14.75
CA ASP A 40 -2.81 -3.89 -13.48
C ASP A 40 -1.33 -3.49 -13.32
N VAL A 41 -0.39 -4.28 -13.86
CA VAL A 41 1.04 -3.93 -13.94
C VAL A 41 1.25 -2.74 -14.88
N GLU A 42 0.63 -2.76 -16.06
CA GLU A 42 0.69 -1.66 -17.03
C GLU A 42 0.05 -0.37 -16.47
N LEU A 43 -1.00 -0.48 -15.65
CA LEU A 43 -1.59 0.65 -14.94
C LEU A 43 -0.57 1.34 -14.02
N MET A 44 0.20 0.57 -13.24
CA MET A 44 1.23 1.10 -12.35
C MET A 44 2.39 1.72 -13.13
N LYS A 45 2.85 1.08 -14.21
CA LYS A 45 3.87 1.65 -15.10
C LYS A 45 3.42 2.98 -15.67
N LYS A 46 2.19 3.04 -16.21
CA LYS A 46 1.60 4.27 -16.75
C LYS A 46 1.56 5.38 -15.69
N ALA A 47 1.18 5.07 -14.45
CA ALA A 47 1.18 6.05 -13.36
C ALA A 47 2.59 6.60 -13.11
N GLY A 48 3.59 5.72 -12.97
CA GLY A 48 5.00 6.10 -12.78
C GLY A 48 5.56 6.95 -13.92
N GLU A 49 5.36 6.54 -15.17
CA GLU A 49 5.81 7.24 -16.36
C GLU A 49 5.13 8.61 -16.51
N SER A 50 3.83 8.69 -16.24
CA SER A 50 3.09 9.94 -16.28
C SER A 50 3.58 10.92 -15.20
N TRP A 51 3.84 10.43 -13.99
CA TRP A 51 4.49 11.21 -12.94
C TRP A 51 5.89 11.66 -13.36
N ALA A 52 6.71 10.78 -13.91
CA ALA A 52 8.07 11.09 -14.34
C ALA A 52 8.11 12.16 -15.45
N SER A 53 7.18 12.12 -16.38
CA SER A 53 7.04 13.10 -17.47
C SER A 53 6.23 14.35 -17.12
N ALA A 54 5.77 14.49 -15.86
CA ALA A 54 4.88 15.57 -15.40
C ALA A 54 3.56 15.67 -16.19
N ASN A 55 3.07 14.56 -16.73
CA ASN A 55 1.76 14.49 -17.38
C ASN A 55 0.68 14.20 -16.32
N TRP A 56 0.20 15.27 -15.66
CA TRP A 56 -0.66 15.15 -14.48
C TRP A 56 -2.06 14.60 -14.81
N ASP A 57 -2.58 14.88 -16.00
CA ASP A 57 -3.88 14.36 -16.42
C ASP A 57 -3.79 12.83 -16.65
N ALA A 58 -2.75 12.37 -17.33
CA ALA A 58 -2.49 10.95 -17.50
C ALA A 58 -2.21 10.25 -16.16
N TYR A 59 -1.46 10.90 -15.25
CA TYR A 59 -1.22 10.41 -13.90
C TYR A 59 -2.53 10.21 -13.14
N LEU A 60 -3.34 11.26 -13.03
CA LEU A 60 -4.63 11.21 -12.34
C LEU A 60 -5.59 10.22 -12.98
N SER A 61 -5.53 10.02 -14.31
CA SER A 61 -6.37 9.04 -15.00
C SER A 61 -6.13 7.58 -14.54
N CYS A 62 -5.00 7.30 -13.90
CA CYS A 62 -4.70 5.98 -13.34
C CYS A 62 -5.40 5.73 -12.00
N TYR A 63 -5.84 6.76 -11.33
CA TYR A 63 -6.42 6.70 -9.99
C TYR A 63 -7.94 6.84 -10.00
N ALA A 64 -8.59 6.28 -8.98
CA ALA A 64 -9.98 6.59 -8.68
C ALA A 64 -10.09 8.04 -8.15
N ASP A 65 -11.21 8.71 -8.37
CA ASP A 65 -11.44 10.11 -7.91
C ASP A 65 -11.33 10.28 -6.39
N THR A 66 -11.56 9.19 -5.66
CA THR A 66 -11.46 9.11 -4.20
C THR A 66 -10.11 8.58 -3.71
N ALA A 67 -9.17 8.29 -4.62
CA ALA A 67 -7.89 7.71 -4.28
C ALA A 67 -7.11 8.57 -3.29
N ILE A 68 -6.47 7.90 -2.33
CA ILE A 68 -5.66 8.53 -1.29
C ILE A 68 -4.20 8.13 -1.42
N SER A 69 -3.31 9.02 -0.99
CA SER A 69 -1.88 8.79 -0.90
C SER A 69 -1.40 9.03 0.52
N ILE A 70 -0.50 8.17 1.01
CA ILE A 70 0.08 8.23 2.35
C ILE A 70 1.60 8.15 2.20
N HIS A 71 2.25 9.32 2.14
CA HIS A 71 3.69 9.44 1.89
C HIS A 71 4.53 9.04 3.10
N ASN A 72 5.58 8.25 2.86
CA ASN A 72 6.58 7.85 3.84
C ASN A 72 6.00 7.30 5.16
N ALA A 73 4.86 6.62 5.09
CA ALA A 73 4.31 5.92 6.23
C ALA A 73 5.11 4.62 6.46
N TRP A 74 5.88 4.56 7.53
CA TRP A 74 6.71 3.40 7.92
C TRP A 74 5.90 2.22 8.45
N ALA A 75 4.61 2.41 8.68
CA ALA A 75 3.69 1.36 9.06
C ALA A 75 2.45 1.45 8.17
N VAL A 76 1.83 0.31 7.89
CA VAL A 76 0.45 0.29 7.41
C VAL A 76 -0.39 0.92 8.52
N THR A 77 -0.46 2.25 8.47
CA THR A 77 -1.24 2.99 9.45
C THR A 77 -2.67 3.07 8.98
N THR A 78 -3.59 2.77 9.87
CA THR A 78 -5.00 3.09 9.70
C THR A 78 -5.29 4.55 10.06
N ASP A 79 -4.26 5.31 10.43
CA ASP A 79 -4.37 6.74 10.71
C ASP A 79 -4.62 7.51 9.42
N THR A 80 -5.89 7.77 9.14
CA THR A 80 -6.33 8.54 7.99
C THR A 80 -6.02 10.04 8.12
N THR A 81 -5.49 10.50 9.25
CA THR A 81 -5.14 11.92 9.43
C THR A 81 -3.97 12.35 8.54
N VAL A 82 -3.12 11.41 8.14
CA VAL A 82 -1.99 11.63 7.22
C VAL A 82 -2.33 11.34 5.76
N ALA A 83 -3.49 10.70 5.51
CA ALA A 83 -3.95 10.37 4.18
C ALA A 83 -4.52 11.62 3.48
N ARG A 84 -4.12 11.86 2.25
CA ARG A 84 -4.66 12.95 1.41
C ARG A 84 -5.07 12.41 0.07
N LYS A 85 -6.03 13.07 -0.59
CA LYS A 85 -6.38 12.73 -1.96
C LYS A 85 -5.16 12.83 -2.86
N VAL A 86 -4.97 11.87 -3.76
CA VAL A 86 -3.86 11.89 -4.75
C VAL A 86 -3.84 13.21 -5.51
N SER A 87 -5.01 13.72 -5.91
CA SER A 87 -5.13 15.00 -6.63
C SER A 87 -4.58 16.20 -5.85
N SER A 88 -4.61 16.17 -4.51
CA SER A 88 -4.10 17.28 -3.69
C SER A 88 -2.57 17.40 -3.67
N TYR A 89 -1.86 16.38 -4.15
CA TYR A 89 -0.40 16.41 -4.25
C TYR A 89 0.12 17.05 -5.54
N ILE A 90 -0.75 17.27 -6.53
CA ILE A 90 -0.33 17.76 -7.86
C ILE A 90 0.39 19.10 -7.79
N ASP A 91 -0.07 20.03 -6.96
CA ASP A 91 0.57 21.36 -6.83
C ASP A 91 1.95 21.24 -6.16
N MET A 92 2.11 20.33 -5.19
CA MET A 92 3.42 20.02 -4.59
C MET A 92 4.34 19.41 -5.65
N PHE A 93 3.87 18.48 -6.46
CA PHE A 93 4.64 17.88 -7.55
C PHE A 93 5.05 18.92 -8.59
N LYS A 94 4.14 19.81 -9.03
CA LYS A 94 4.44 20.91 -9.93
C LYS A 94 5.53 21.81 -9.35
N LYS A 95 5.42 22.19 -8.08
CA LYS A 95 6.41 23.01 -7.40
C LYS A 95 7.79 22.33 -7.35
N SER A 96 7.86 21.04 -7.05
CA SER A 96 9.13 20.31 -7.05
C SER A 96 9.79 20.30 -8.45
N ARG A 97 8.98 20.28 -9.53
CA ARG A 97 9.48 20.35 -10.91
C ARG A 97 10.11 21.69 -11.26
N GLU A 98 9.74 22.77 -10.59
CA GLU A 98 10.37 24.07 -10.79
C GLU A 98 11.88 24.07 -10.47
N GLY A 99 12.31 23.20 -9.57
CA GLY A 99 13.74 23.02 -9.23
C GLY A 99 14.50 22.06 -10.16
N MET A 100 13.79 21.35 -11.06
CA MET A 100 14.40 20.37 -11.95
C MET A 100 14.81 20.97 -13.30
N ASP A 101 15.87 20.41 -13.88
CA ASP A 101 16.28 20.62 -15.27
C ASP A 101 15.78 19.42 -16.08
N GLY A 102 14.62 19.57 -16.70
CA GLY A 102 13.92 18.53 -17.44
C GLY A 102 13.06 17.61 -16.59
N ASN A 103 12.78 16.42 -17.13
CA ASN A 103 11.93 15.40 -16.51
C ASN A 103 12.75 14.46 -15.60
N VAL A 104 12.01 13.71 -14.78
CA VAL A 104 12.57 12.54 -14.10
C VAL A 104 12.80 11.43 -15.13
N THR A 105 13.93 10.77 -15.05
CA THR A 105 14.23 9.57 -15.83
C THR A 105 13.98 8.35 -14.97
N ILE A 106 13.14 7.43 -15.43
CA ILE A 106 13.04 6.10 -14.86
C ILE A 106 14.16 5.27 -15.45
N ASN A 107 15.14 4.89 -14.65
CA ASN A 107 16.30 4.11 -15.07
C ASN A 107 15.95 2.62 -15.13
N ASN A 108 15.18 2.14 -14.15
CA ASN A 108 14.70 0.77 -14.03
C ASN A 108 13.44 0.73 -13.17
N GLY A 109 12.60 -0.30 -13.38
CA GLY A 109 11.41 -0.53 -12.58
C GLY A 109 11.07 -2.02 -12.49
N ILE A 110 10.80 -2.47 -11.26
CA ILE A 110 10.29 -3.81 -10.98
C ILE A 110 8.85 -3.63 -10.51
N TYR A 111 7.94 -4.37 -11.10
CA TYR A 111 6.51 -4.26 -10.83
C TYR A 111 5.92 -5.65 -10.60
N GLU A 112 5.08 -5.77 -9.60
CA GLU A 112 4.30 -6.99 -9.35
C GLU A 112 2.91 -6.67 -8.83
N VAL A 113 1.97 -7.56 -9.08
CA VAL A 113 0.62 -7.51 -8.51
C VAL A 113 0.36 -8.80 -7.75
N VAL A 114 -0.01 -8.67 -6.50
CA VAL A 114 -0.45 -9.75 -5.62
C VAL A 114 -1.97 -9.77 -5.61
N THR A 115 -2.55 -10.88 -6.06
CA THR A 115 -4.00 -11.13 -5.89
C THR A 115 -4.18 -12.05 -4.68
N MET A 116 -4.88 -11.55 -3.68
CA MET A 116 -5.16 -12.29 -2.45
C MET A 116 -6.27 -13.33 -2.68
N ALA A 117 -6.38 -14.26 -1.75
CA ALA A 117 -7.40 -15.33 -1.80
C ALA A 117 -8.85 -14.81 -1.84
N ASP A 118 -9.11 -13.61 -1.32
CA ASP A 118 -10.41 -12.94 -1.34
C ASP A 118 -10.65 -12.11 -2.62
N GLY A 119 -9.70 -12.12 -3.57
CA GLY A 119 -9.74 -11.36 -4.81
C GLY A 119 -9.24 -9.92 -4.70
N SER A 120 -8.87 -9.43 -3.52
CA SER A 120 -8.25 -8.11 -3.38
C SER A 120 -6.88 -8.09 -4.05
N LYS A 121 -6.52 -6.93 -4.64
CA LYS A 121 -5.28 -6.77 -5.40
C LYS A 121 -4.41 -5.66 -4.82
N TYR A 122 -3.14 -5.98 -4.66
CA TYR A 122 -2.11 -5.05 -4.23
C TYR A 122 -0.99 -5.03 -5.26
N GLY A 123 -0.61 -3.84 -5.68
CA GLY A 123 0.52 -3.63 -6.58
C GLY A 123 1.74 -3.15 -5.83
N HIS A 124 2.91 -3.60 -6.24
CA HIS A 124 4.19 -3.12 -5.72
C HIS A 124 5.07 -2.68 -6.88
N ALA A 125 5.75 -1.56 -6.70
CA ALA A 125 6.68 -1.02 -7.67
C ALA A 125 7.95 -0.53 -6.97
N TRP A 126 9.11 -0.99 -7.45
CA TRP A 126 10.42 -0.45 -7.09
C TRP A 126 10.95 0.28 -8.32
N VAL A 127 11.03 1.60 -8.23
CA VAL A 127 11.40 2.44 -9.37
C VAL A 127 12.68 3.17 -9.06
N ASP A 128 13.77 2.81 -9.76
CA ASP A 128 15.00 3.59 -9.75
C ASP A 128 14.83 4.77 -10.69
N CYS A 129 14.98 5.97 -10.15
CA CYS A 129 14.83 7.19 -10.92
C CYS A 129 15.95 8.20 -10.64
N SER A 130 16.16 9.08 -11.60
CA SER A 130 17.14 10.17 -11.53
C SER A 130 16.60 11.43 -12.19
N TRP A 131 17.13 12.57 -11.74
CA TRP A 131 16.86 13.89 -12.32
C TRP A 131 18.07 14.81 -12.14
N LYS A 132 18.07 15.91 -12.86
CA LYS A 132 19.00 17.01 -12.62
C LYS A 132 18.30 18.18 -11.95
N THR A 133 18.99 18.85 -11.04
CA THR A 133 18.54 20.15 -10.54
C THR A 133 18.91 21.24 -11.53
N LYS A 134 18.27 22.41 -11.49
CA LYS A 134 18.67 23.61 -12.27
C LYS A 134 20.09 24.10 -11.94
N LYS A 135 20.65 23.66 -10.81
CA LYS A 135 22.04 23.93 -10.41
C LYS A 135 23.04 22.93 -11.01
N GLY A 136 22.56 21.95 -11.80
CA GLY A 136 23.37 20.93 -12.46
C GLY A 136 23.68 19.70 -11.61
N GLU A 137 23.17 19.61 -10.39
CA GLU A 137 23.36 18.42 -9.54
C GLU A 137 22.53 17.26 -10.06
N THR A 138 23.13 16.06 -10.12
CA THR A 138 22.39 14.82 -10.41
C THR A 138 21.90 14.22 -9.11
N CYS A 139 20.60 14.00 -9.04
CA CYS A 139 19.92 13.32 -7.95
C CYS A 139 19.48 11.91 -8.39
N LYS A 140 19.50 10.94 -7.47
CA LYS A 140 19.08 9.57 -7.70
C LYS A 140 18.36 9.07 -6.47
N THR A 141 17.28 8.31 -6.67
CA THR A 141 16.58 7.64 -5.58
C THR A 141 15.84 6.41 -6.09
N VAL A 142 15.56 5.49 -5.19
CA VAL A 142 14.57 4.42 -5.43
C VAL A 142 13.30 4.83 -4.72
N ILE A 143 12.19 4.78 -5.45
CA ILE A 143 10.86 4.96 -4.90
C ILE A 143 10.22 3.57 -4.83
N PHE A 144 9.85 3.14 -3.63
CA PHE A 144 8.96 2.02 -3.45
C PHE A 144 7.53 2.54 -3.35
N ASN A 145 6.64 2.02 -4.18
CA ASN A 145 5.21 2.28 -4.09
C ASN A 145 4.46 0.99 -3.84
N SER A 146 3.58 0.99 -2.85
CA SER A 146 2.53 -0.01 -2.73
C SER A 146 1.19 0.60 -3.11
N TYR A 147 0.32 -0.18 -3.74
CA TYR A 147 -0.97 0.27 -4.24
C TYR A 147 -2.08 -0.70 -3.85
N SER A 148 -3.27 -0.19 -3.57
CA SER A 148 -4.50 -0.98 -3.69
C SER A 148 -5.09 -0.77 -5.08
N ILE A 149 -5.53 -1.86 -5.71
CA ILE A 149 -6.09 -1.85 -7.07
C ILE A 149 -7.53 -2.35 -7.02
N LYS A 150 -8.44 -1.60 -7.61
CA LYS A 150 -9.85 -1.98 -7.73
C LYS A 150 -10.44 -1.43 -9.01
N ASP A 151 -11.19 -2.26 -9.74
CA ASP A 151 -11.91 -1.89 -10.97
C ASP A 151 -11.01 -1.20 -12.03
N GLY A 152 -9.75 -1.68 -12.17
CA GLY A 152 -8.77 -1.13 -13.10
C GLY A 152 -8.27 0.27 -12.74
N LYS A 153 -8.35 0.66 -11.46
CA LYS A 153 -7.87 1.93 -10.92
C LYS A 153 -7.04 1.72 -9.65
N LEU A 154 -6.07 2.60 -9.43
CA LEU A 154 -5.37 2.72 -8.18
C LEU A 154 -6.27 3.47 -7.18
N THR A 155 -6.50 2.89 -6.01
CA THR A 155 -7.40 3.46 -5.00
C THR A 155 -6.67 3.99 -3.77
N THR A 156 -5.50 3.45 -3.51
CA THR A 156 -4.59 3.93 -2.46
C THR A 156 -3.16 3.76 -2.95
N GLU A 157 -2.28 4.68 -2.54
CA GLU A 157 -0.85 4.52 -2.73
C GLU A 157 -0.08 4.82 -1.44
N TRP A 158 1.02 4.11 -1.24
CA TRP A 158 1.97 4.28 -0.14
C TRP A 158 3.38 4.43 -0.71
N PRO A 159 3.77 5.63 -1.15
CA PRO A 159 5.13 5.89 -1.63
C PRO A 159 6.11 6.00 -0.45
N ILE A 160 7.22 5.30 -0.54
CA ILE A 160 8.35 5.36 0.40
C ILE A 160 9.61 5.72 -0.39
N TYR A 161 10.27 6.80 -0.01
CA TYR A 161 11.47 7.31 -0.69
C TYR A 161 12.34 8.15 0.24
N ASP A 162 13.62 8.30 -0.11
CA ASP A 162 14.51 9.22 0.60
C ASP A 162 14.18 10.69 0.23
N THR A 163 13.76 11.47 1.22
CA THR A 163 13.39 12.86 1.03
C THR A 163 14.59 13.76 0.75
N LYS A 164 15.81 13.37 1.15
CA LYS A 164 17.02 14.22 0.99
C LYS A 164 17.28 14.61 -0.47
N GLU A 165 17.03 13.70 -1.40
CA GLU A 165 17.22 13.99 -2.81
C GLU A 165 16.18 14.97 -3.34
N PHE A 166 14.95 14.93 -2.83
CA PHE A 166 13.89 15.88 -3.17
C PHE A 166 14.08 17.23 -2.48
N ASP A 167 14.66 17.28 -1.28
CA ASP A 167 14.96 18.52 -0.56
C ASP A 167 15.93 19.44 -1.33
N LYS A 168 16.75 18.86 -2.19
CA LYS A 168 17.66 19.64 -3.08
C LYS A 168 16.91 20.49 -4.11
N LEU A 169 15.65 20.15 -4.41
CA LEU A 169 14.80 20.90 -5.35
C LEU A 169 14.16 22.14 -4.72
N LEU A 170 14.15 22.21 -3.39
CA LEU A 170 13.49 23.28 -2.64
C LEU A 170 14.49 24.37 -2.17
N LYS A 171 15.78 24.17 -2.44
CA LYS A 171 16.87 25.10 -2.10
C LYS A 171 17.30 25.92 -3.32
#